data_131d729d8e4f9392219404cfe2b5385f
#
_entry.id   131d729d8e4f9392219404cfe2b5385f
#
_cell.length_a   1.000
_cell.length_b   1.000
_cell.length_c   1.000
_cell.angle_alpha   90.00
_cell.angle_beta   90.00
_cell.angle_gamma   90.00
#
_symmetry.space_group_name_H-M   'P 1'
#
loop_
_entity.id
_entity.type
_entity.pdbx_description
1 polymer ?
#
loop_
_entity_poly.entity_id
_entity_poly.type
_entity_poly.pdbx_seq_one_letter_code
_entity_poly.pdbx_strand_id
1 'polypeptide(L)'
;MDIEFKKITEFPRGTLAALLKDSYSFEPKFELNWHNQWQDFDDFFYDNPHIAEVSGFMTILEGKPVGFVSWNPTNLPESAEVGHNCILTEYKGNGYGKRQMQEAVQRMIAQGAKKIVVWTNEICVPAQHTYESVGFQFVKKSEETFSEYAGQRIHYEIIVS
;
A
#
# COMPACT_ATOMS: atom_id res chain seq x y z
N MET A 1 14.79 3.84 16.05
CA MET A 1 15.54 3.90 14.81
C MET A 1 14.75 4.64 13.74
N ASP A 2 15.44 5.49 13.02
CA ASP A 2 14.75 6.32 12.04
C ASP A 2 14.58 5.62 10.71
N ILE A 3 13.42 5.81 10.12
CA ILE A 3 13.16 5.37 8.76
C ILE A 3 13.32 6.58 7.83
N GLU A 4 13.63 6.26 6.58
CA GLU A 4 13.69 7.24 5.50
C GLU A 4 12.72 6.83 4.42
N PHE A 5 12.25 7.80 3.63
CA PHE A 5 11.40 7.54 2.48
C PHE A 5 12.19 7.90 1.22
N LYS A 6 12.34 6.93 0.33
CA LYS A 6 13.12 7.09 -0.90
C LYS A 6 12.29 6.73 -2.13
N LYS A 7 12.78 7.16 -3.28
CA LYS A 7 12.11 6.83 -4.55
C LYS A 7 12.21 5.34 -4.84
N ILE A 8 11.14 4.78 -5.34
CA ILE A 8 11.10 3.37 -5.76
C ILE A 8 12.18 3.10 -6.80
N THR A 9 12.43 4.06 -7.69
CA THR A 9 13.40 3.94 -8.77
C THR A 9 14.85 3.83 -8.31
N GLU A 10 15.13 4.09 -7.04
CA GLU A 10 16.47 3.89 -6.47
C GLU A 10 16.78 2.42 -6.19
N PHE A 11 15.81 1.52 -6.36
CA PHE A 11 15.94 0.10 -6.06
C PHE A 11 15.67 -0.73 -7.32
N PRO A 12 16.23 -1.95 -7.41
CA PRO A 12 16.13 -2.72 -8.65
C PRO A 12 14.74 -3.29 -8.90
N ARG A 13 14.44 -3.52 -10.18
CA ARG A 13 13.23 -4.25 -10.60
C ARG A 13 13.14 -5.56 -9.82
N GLY A 14 11.93 -5.92 -9.40
CA GLY A 14 11.68 -7.10 -8.58
C GLY A 14 11.55 -6.79 -7.09
N THR A 15 12.01 -5.61 -6.64
CA THR A 15 11.97 -5.24 -5.22
C THR A 15 10.53 -5.17 -4.71
N LEU A 16 9.61 -4.58 -5.47
CA LEU A 16 8.22 -4.44 -5.03
C LEU A 16 7.53 -5.80 -4.93
N ALA A 17 7.71 -6.66 -5.93
CA ALA A 17 7.13 -8.00 -5.91
C ALA A 17 7.66 -8.81 -4.72
N ALA A 18 8.95 -8.70 -4.41
CA ALA A 18 9.55 -9.39 -3.28
C ALA A 18 9.00 -8.91 -1.94
N LEU A 19 8.81 -7.59 -1.79
CA LEU A 19 8.22 -7.03 -0.59
C LEU A 19 6.78 -7.48 -0.39
N LEU A 20 6.00 -7.53 -1.46
CA LEU A 20 4.61 -8.00 -1.40
C LEU A 20 4.54 -9.48 -1.02
N LYS A 21 5.39 -10.30 -1.63
CA LYS A 21 5.43 -11.72 -1.32
C LYS A 21 5.71 -11.99 0.15
N ASP A 22 6.72 -11.32 0.71
CA ASP A 22 7.06 -11.47 2.13
C ASP A 22 5.95 -10.94 3.03
N SER A 23 5.44 -9.75 2.73
CA SER A 23 4.44 -9.08 3.56
C SER A 23 3.14 -9.88 3.68
N TYR A 24 2.74 -10.58 2.63
CA TYR A 24 1.52 -11.38 2.60
C TYR A 24 1.78 -12.87 2.82
N SER A 25 2.96 -13.26 3.29
CA SER A 25 3.32 -14.66 3.49
C SER A 25 2.55 -15.34 4.65
N PHE A 26 1.87 -14.57 5.48
CA PHE A 26 1.06 -15.11 6.57
C PHE A 26 -0.16 -15.90 6.07
N GLU A 27 -0.53 -15.73 4.82
CA GLU A 27 -1.61 -16.49 4.19
C GLU A 27 -1.18 -16.91 2.78
N PRO A 28 -0.78 -18.17 2.57
CA PRO A 28 -0.26 -18.63 1.28
C PRO A 28 -1.22 -18.45 0.10
N LYS A 29 -2.52 -18.39 0.36
CA LYS A 29 -3.51 -18.18 -0.71
C LYS A 29 -3.36 -16.82 -1.38
N PHE A 30 -2.84 -15.82 -0.68
CA PHE A 30 -2.59 -14.51 -1.28
C PHE A 30 -1.58 -14.65 -2.42
N GLU A 31 -0.48 -15.34 -2.21
CA GLU A 31 0.52 -15.52 -3.26
C GLU A 31 -0.04 -16.33 -4.43
N LEU A 32 -0.79 -17.39 -4.15
CA LEU A 32 -1.40 -18.22 -5.19
C LEU A 32 -2.33 -17.41 -6.08
N ASN A 33 -3.11 -16.52 -5.48
CA ASN A 33 -4.10 -15.73 -6.23
C ASN A 33 -3.52 -14.49 -6.89
N TRP A 34 -2.49 -13.87 -6.31
CA TRP A 34 -2.07 -12.54 -6.72
C TRP A 34 -0.60 -12.41 -7.15
N HIS A 35 0.15 -13.49 -7.17
CA HIS A 35 1.56 -13.41 -7.50
C HIS A 35 1.80 -12.82 -8.92
N ASN A 36 0.97 -13.16 -9.88
CA ASN A 36 1.09 -12.60 -11.23
C ASN A 36 0.79 -11.10 -11.25
N GLN A 37 -0.22 -10.67 -10.49
CA GLN A 37 -0.57 -9.26 -10.38
C GLN A 37 0.53 -8.46 -9.68
N TRP A 38 1.17 -9.05 -8.68
CA TRP A 38 2.32 -8.40 -8.03
C TRP A 38 3.48 -8.21 -8.99
N GLN A 39 3.76 -9.21 -9.81
CA GLN A 39 4.81 -9.12 -10.81
C GLN A 39 4.46 -8.09 -11.89
N ASP A 40 3.22 -8.09 -12.35
CA ASP A 40 2.75 -7.12 -13.34
C ASP A 40 2.83 -5.70 -12.80
N PHE A 41 2.48 -5.50 -11.53
CA PHE A 41 2.58 -4.19 -10.88
C PHE A 41 4.03 -3.74 -10.78
N ASP A 42 4.92 -4.62 -10.37
CA ASP A 42 6.36 -4.34 -10.29
C ASP A 42 6.88 -3.91 -11.67
N ASP A 43 6.58 -4.71 -12.70
CA ASP A 43 6.98 -4.40 -14.06
C ASP A 43 6.43 -3.05 -14.52
N PHE A 44 5.17 -2.77 -14.24
CA PHE A 44 4.55 -1.50 -14.62
C PHE A 44 5.27 -0.30 -14.00
N PHE A 45 5.57 -0.37 -12.71
CA PHE A 45 6.24 0.74 -12.02
C PHE A 45 7.68 0.93 -12.53
N TYR A 46 8.42 -0.15 -12.75
CA TYR A 46 9.79 -0.03 -13.26
C TYR A 46 9.84 0.32 -14.75
N ASP A 47 8.80 -0.01 -15.51
CA ASP A 47 8.69 0.42 -16.91
C ASP A 47 8.18 1.87 -17.03
N ASN A 48 7.62 2.43 -15.96
CA ASN A 48 7.09 3.80 -15.94
C ASN A 48 7.66 4.57 -14.73
N PRO A 49 8.97 4.88 -14.73
CA PRO A 49 9.62 5.44 -13.56
C PRO A 49 9.03 6.77 -13.08
N HIS A 50 8.51 7.59 -13.99
CA HIS A 50 7.86 8.84 -13.59
C HIS A 50 6.63 8.58 -12.74
N ILE A 51 5.82 7.59 -13.10
CA ILE A 51 4.64 7.20 -12.33
C ILE A 51 5.09 6.68 -10.96
N ALA A 52 6.11 5.84 -10.92
CA ALA A 52 6.64 5.28 -9.68
C ALA A 52 7.12 6.37 -8.72
N GLU A 53 7.76 7.42 -9.25
CA GLU A 53 8.26 8.52 -8.41
C GLU A 53 7.14 9.39 -7.85
N VAL A 54 6.08 9.60 -8.62
CA VAL A 54 4.98 10.49 -8.23
C VAL A 54 3.93 9.78 -7.36
N SER A 55 3.74 8.48 -7.59
CA SER A 55 2.61 7.74 -7.02
C SER A 55 3.01 6.63 -6.06
N GLY A 56 4.15 6.77 -5.43
CA GLY A 56 4.62 5.80 -4.44
C GLY A 56 5.96 6.18 -3.87
N PHE A 57 6.38 5.44 -2.86
CA PHE A 57 7.73 5.57 -2.29
C PHE A 57 8.09 4.30 -1.50
N MET A 58 9.39 4.18 -1.23
CA MET A 58 9.97 3.08 -0.48
C MET A 58 10.29 3.55 0.93
N THR A 59 9.95 2.73 1.94
CA THR A 59 10.35 2.96 3.33
C THR A 59 11.63 2.20 3.61
N ILE A 60 12.63 2.90 4.12
CA ILE A 60 13.99 2.39 4.30
C ILE A 60 14.36 2.44 5.78
N LEU A 61 14.91 1.36 6.28
CA LEU A 61 15.47 1.29 7.64
C LEU A 61 16.91 0.82 7.54
N GLU A 62 17.83 1.67 7.99
CA GLU A 62 19.28 1.37 7.96
C GLU A 62 19.75 0.93 6.57
N GLY A 63 19.32 1.65 5.54
CA GLY A 63 19.69 1.38 4.16
C GLY A 63 18.94 0.25 3.48
N LYS A 64 18.04 -0.43 4.19
CA LYS A 64 17.33 -1.60 3.68
C LYS A 64 15.86 -1.29 3.41
N PRO A 65 15.31 -1.66 2.25
CA PRO A 65 13.88 -1.53 2.00
C PRO A 65 13.09 -2.45 2.95
N VAL A 66 12.19 -1.87 3.74
CA VAL A 66 11.35 -2.62 4.66
C VAL A 66 9.87 -2.55 4.32
N GLY A 67 9.50 -1.72 3.36
CA GLY A 67 8.12 -1.61 2.91
C GLY A 67 7.99 -0.60 1.80
N PHE A 68 6.80 -0.52 1.23
CA PHE A 68 6.47 0.50 0.26
C PHE A 68 4.97 0.76 0.24
N VAL A 69 4.59 1.88 -0.34
CA VAL A 69 3.20 2.23 -0.59
C VAL A 69 3.08 2.83 -1.98
N SER A 70 1.95 2.59 -2.62
CA SER A 70 1.61 3.19 -3.90
C SER A 70 0.17 3.65 -3.89
N TRP A 71 -0.17 4.57 -4.80
CA TRP A 71 -1.55 5.01 -4.97
C TRP A 71 -1.84 5.31 -6.44
N ASN A 72 -3.12 5.31 -6.77
CA ASN A 72 -3.60 5.62 -8.10
C ASN A 72 -4.07 7.08 -8.14
N PRO A 73 -3.40 7.95 -8.92
CA PRO A 73 -3.75 9.37 -9.00
C PRO A 73 -4.75 9.70 -10.12
N THR A 74 -5.29 8.69 -10.80
CA THR A 74 -6.08 8.89 -12.02
C THR A 74 -7.29 9.80 -11.81
N ASN A 75 -7.90 9.75 -10.61
CA ASN A 75 -9.11 10.50 -10.31
C ASN A 75 -8.84 11.83 -9.60
N LEU A 76 -7.58 12.25 -9.46
CA LEU A 76 -7.28 13.55 -8.86
C LEU A 76 -7.91 14.68 -9.66
N PRO A 77 -8.38 15.75 -9.02
CA PRO A 77 -8.34 16.01 -7.58
C PRO A 77 -9.47 15.39 -6.76
N GLU A 78 -10.43 14.75 -7.38
CA GLU A 78 -11.61 14.26 -6.66
C GLU A 78 -11.25 13.20 -5.63
N SER A 79 -10.37 12.26 -6.00
CA SER A 79 -9.90 11.23 -5.07
C SER A 79 -8.55 10.66 -5.50
N ALA A 80 -7.84 10.09 -4.52
CA ALA A 80 -6.70 9.22 -4.75
C ALA A 80 -7.00 7.88 -4.07
N GLU A 81 -6.59 6.78 -4.69
CA GLU A 81 -6.82 5.45 -4.13
C GLU A 81 -5.50 4.80 -3.75
N VAL A 82 -5.38 4.38 -2.50
CA VAL A 82 -4.19 3.62 -2.07
C VAL A 82 -4.21 2.28 -2.80
N GLY A 83 -3.09 1.96 -3.45
CA GLY A 83 -2.92 0.70 -4.15
C GLY A 83 -2.32 -0.36 -3.23
N HIS A 84 -1.02 -0.59 -3.37
CA HIS A 84 -0.32 -1.51 -2.49
C HIS A 84 0.25 -0.77 -1.30
N ASN A 85 0.26 -1.44 -0.15
CA ASN A 85 0.83 -0.93 1.08
C ASN A 85 1.32 -2.12 1.90
N CYS A 86 2.62 -2.24 2.09
CA CYS A 86 3.15 -3.39 2.80
C CYS A 86 4.39 -3.04 3.62
N ILE A 87 4.61 -3.86 4.64
CA ILE A 87 5.81 -3.85 5.48
C ILE A 87 6.28 -5.30 5.58
N LEU A 88 7.58 -5.52 5.48
CA LEU A 88 8.17 -6.86 5.66
C LEU A 88 7.71 -7.46 6.98
N THR A 89 7.41 -8.74 6.98
CA THR A 89 6.90 -9.48 8.14
C THR A 89 7.76 -9.27 9.39
N GLU A 90 9.09 -9.28 9.22
CA GLU A 90 10.05 -9.08 10.32
C GLU A 90 9.88 -7.74 11.02
N TYR A 91 9.40 -6.72 10.31
CA TYR A 91 9.31 -5.35 10.82
C TYR A 91 7.90 -4.93 11.19
N LYS A 92 6.92 -5.81 11.05
CA LYS A 92 5.54 -5.51 11.46
C LYS A 92 5.45 -5.33 12.98
N GLY A 93 4.48 -4.53 13.43
CA GLY A 93 4.25 -4.30 14.85
C GLY A 93 5.15 -3.24 15.48
N ASN A 94 5.93 -2.51 14.69
CA ASN A 94 6.85 -1.48 15.18
C ASN A 94 6.40 -0.05 14.82
N GLY A 95 5.20 0.11 14.28
CA GLY A 95 4.67 1.42 13.91
C GLY A 95 5.15 1.94 12.56
N TYR A 96 5.95 1.19 11.82
CA TYR A 96 6.46 1.64 10.52
C TYR A 96 5.35 1.75 9.48
N GLY A 97 4.40 0.83 9.48
CA GLY A 97 3.24 0.89 8.57
C GLY A 97 2.41 2.14 8.79
N LYS A 98 2.21 2.54 10.04
CA LYS A 98 1.51 3.77 10.37
C LYS A 98 2.25 4.99 9.84
N ARG A 99 3.57 5.06 10.08
CA ARG A 99 4.40 6.17 9.61
C ARG A 99 4.43 6.24 8.09
N GLN A 100 4.52 5.09 7.43
CA GLN A 100 4.47 4.99 5.97
C GLN A 100 3.15 5.54 5.43
N MET A 101 2.03 5.15 6.02
CA MET A 101 0.72 5.61 5.58
C MET A 101 0.49 7.09 5.88
N GLN A 102 0.98 7.59 7.00
CA GLN A 102 0.90 9.03 7.31
C GLN A 102 1.62 9.86 6.25
N GLU A 103 2.80 9.43 5.83
CA GLU A 103 3.55 10.11 4.77
C GLU A 103 2.80 10.03 3.42
N ALA A 104 2.24 8.87 3.09
CA ALA A 104 1.49 8.69 1.86
C ALA A 104 0.27 9.62 1.80
N VAL A 105 -0.47 9.71 2.90
CA VAL A 105 -1.64 10.60 3.00
C VAL A 105 -1.23 12.05 2.77
N GLN A 106 -0.13 12.49 3.40
CA GLN A 106 0.37 13.86 3.21
C GLN A 106 0.73 14.14 1.76
N ARG A 107 1.36 13.18 1.08
CA ARG A 107 1.72 13.34 -0.33
C ARG A 107 0.50 13.41 -1.24
N MET A 108 -0.49 12.57 -0.99
CA MET A 108 -1.75 12.60 -1.76
C MET A 108 -2.49 13.94 -1.55
N ILE A 109 -2.52 14.45 -0.32
CA ILE A 109 -3.10 15.76 -0.04
C ILE A 109 -2.34 16.85 -0.79
N ALA A 110 -1.01 16.81 -0.77
CA ALA A 110 -0.17 17.78 -1.48
C ALA A 110 -0.39 17.73 -3.00
N GLN A 111 -0.80 16.59 -3.53
CA GLN A 111 -1.14 16.42 -4.94
C GLN A 111 -2.57 16.87 -5.27
N GLY A 112 -3.31 17.36 -4.28
CA GLY A 112 -4.63 17.95 -4.49
C GLY A 112 -5.81 17.03 -4.21
N ALA A 113 -5.59 15.85 -3.62
CA ALA A 113 -6.69 14.93 -3.35
C ALA A 113 -7.69 15.53 -2.36
N LYS A 114 -8.95 15.52 -2.72
CA LYS A 114 -10.05 15.93 -1.85
C LYS A 114 -10.57 14.77 -1.00
N LYS A 115 -10.29 13.56 -1.44
CA LYS A 115 -10.66 12.34 -0.75
C LYS A 115 -9.59 11.28 -1.00
N ILE A 116 -9.29 10.48 0.00
CA ILE A 116 -8.38 9.35 -0.12
C ILE A 116 -9.13 8.10 0.25
N VAL A 117 -9.09 7.09 -0.61
CA VAL A 117 -9.82 5.83 -0.40
C VAL A 117 -8.84 4.67 -0.35
N VAL A 118 -9.20 3.65 0.41
CA VAL A 118 -8.44 2.40 0.50
C VAL A 118 -9.39 1.26 0.83
N TRP A 119 -9.06 0.07 0.35
CA TRP A 119 -9.75 -1.13 0.80
C TRP A 119 -8.73 -2.21 1.16
N THR A 120 -9.15 -3.12 2.03
CA THR A 120 -8.34 -4.29 2.39
C THR A 120 -9.28 -5.47 2.63
N ASN A 121 -8.72 -6.67 2.67
CA ASN A 121 -9.51 -7.86 2.98
C ASN A 121 -9.76 -7.93 4.49
N GLU A 122 -10.91 -8.46 4.89
CA GLU A 122 -11.30 -8.51 6.30
C GLU A 122 -10.35 -9.36 7.17
N ILE A 123 -9.57 -10.25 6.58
CA ILE A 123 -8.58 -11.01 7.35
C ILE A 123 -7.30 -10.22 7.63
N CYS A 124 -7.11 -9.11 6.95
CA CYS A 124 -5.94 -8.24 7.14
C CYS A 124 -6.17 -7.27 8.30
N VAL A 125 -6.33 -7.80 9.51
CA VAL A 125 -6.65 -7.01 10.70
C VAL A 125 -5.59 -5.95 11.02
N PRO A 126 -4.28 -6.24 10.94
CA PRO A 126 -3.28 -5.20 11.17
C PRO A 126 -3.40 -4.00 10.22
N ALA A 127 -3.73 -4.26 8.95
CA ALA A 127 -3.93 -3.17 7.97
C ALA A 127 -5.12 -2.30 8.37
N GLN A 128 -6.22 -2.92 8.81
CA GLN A 128 -7.39 -2.18 9.27
C GLN A 128 -7.04 -1.26 10.43
N HIS A 129 -6.30 -1.76 11.42
CA HIS A 129 -5.86 -0.95 12.56
C HIS A 129 -4.97 0.20 12.11
N THR A 130 -4.07 -0.04 11.16
CA THR A 130 -3.20 1.00 10.61
C THR A 130 -4.03 2.11 9.97
N TYR A 131 -4.98 1.76 9.12
CA TYR A 131 -5.82 2.76 8.44
C TYR A 131 -6.63 3.57 9.45
N GLU A 132 -7.27 2.91 10.41
CA GLU A 132 -8.04 3.62 11.44
C GLU A 132 -7.16 4.54 12.27
N SER A 133 -5.94 4.10 12.61
CA SER A 133 -5.01 4.91 13.42
C SER A 133 -4.49 6.15 12.68
N VAL A 134 -4.52 6.14 11.36
CA VAL A 134 -4.08 7.26 10.52
C VAL A 134 -5.23 8.25 10.27
N GLY A 135 -6.46 7.84 10.52
CA GLY A 135 -7.62 8.72 10.39
C GLY A 135 -8.62 8.29 9.31
N PHE A 136 -8.39 7.15 8.68
CA PHE A 136 -9.39 6.60 7.75
C PHE A 136 -10.62 6.15 8.52
N GLN A 137 -11.79 6.40 7.93
CA GLN A 137 -13.07 6.01 8.50
C GLN A 137 -13.71 4.93 7.66
N PHE A 138 -14.33 3.97 8.34
CA PHE A 138 -15.03 2.87 7.68
C PHE A 138 -16.18 3.41 6.82
N VAL A 139 -16.32 2.87 5.61
CA VAL A 139 -17.38 3.23 4.68
C VAL A 139 -18.36 2.08 4.50
N LYS A 140 -17.86 0.92 4.08
CA LYS A 140 -18.71 -0.23 3.75
C LYS A 140 -17.89 -1.51 3.63
N LYS A 141 -18.60 -2.63 3.57
CA LYS A 141 -18.05 -3.93 3.17
C LYS A 141 -18.59 -4.30 1.80
N SER A 142 -17.81 -5.03 1.03
CA SER A 142 -18.25 -5.57 -0.26
C SER A 142 -17.65 -6.95 -0.48
N GLU A 143 -18.27 -7.72 -1.39
CA GLU A 143 -17.80 -9.06 -1.68
C GLU A 143 -16.43 -9.04 -2.37
N GLU A 144 -15.55 -9.97 -1.98
CA GLU A 144 -14.31 -10.22 -2.68
C GLU A 144 -14.57 -11.18 -3.86
N THR A 145 -14.35 -10.69 -5.09
CA THR A 145 -14.71 -11.44 -6.28
C THR A 145 -13.59 -12.31 -6.85
N PHE A 146 -12.39 -12.22 -6.29
CA PHE A 146 -11.22 -12.85 -6.91
C PHE A 146 -10.70 -14.08 -6.20
N SER A 147 -11.27 -14.49 -5.11
CA SER A 147 -10.55 -15.45 -4.31
C SER A 147 -11.31 -16.73 -4.06
N GLU A 148 -10.52 -17.80 -3.93
CA GLU A 148 -11.01 -19.06 -3.42
C GLU A 148 -11.39 -18.95 -1.96
N TYR A 149 -11.04 -17.83 -1.30
CA TYR A 149 -11.51 -17.63 0.03
C TYR A 149 -12.59 -16.58 0.10
N ALA A 150 -13.62 -16.98 0.79
CA ALA A 150 -14.68 -16.08 1.14
C ALA A 150 -14.11 -15.05 2.09
N GLY A 151 -14.33 -13.81 1.78
CA GLY A 151 -13.93 -12.71 2.60
C GLY A 151 -14.56 -11.48 2.00
N GLN A 152 -14.62 -10.44 2.80
CA GLN A 152 -15.17 -9.18 2.33
C GLN A 152 -14.07 -8.14 2.27
N ARG A 153 -14.23 -7.21 1.35
CA ARG A 153 -13.41 -6.00 1.30
C ARG A 153 -13.95 -5.02 2.32
N ILE A 154 -13.06 -4.45 3.10
CA ILE A 154 -13.39 -3.37 4.02
C ILE A 154 -12.92 -2.07 3.37
N HIS A 155 -13.83 -1.14 3.14
CA HIS A 155 -13.53 0.14 2.49
C HIS A 155 -13.45 1.26 3.51
N TYR A 156 -12.42 2.08 3.37
CA TYR A 156 -12.15 3.22 4.25
C TYR A 156 -11.93 4.48 3.43
N GLU A 157 -12.16 5.63 4.05
CA GLU A 157 -11.85 6.91 3.40
C GLU A 157 -11.37 7.97 4.38
N ILE A 158 -10.64 8.95 3.84
CA ILE A 158 -10.37 10.22 4.50
C ILE A 158 -10.96 11.31 3.61
N ILE A 159 -11.77 12.17 4.18
CA ILE A 159 -12.25 13.39 3.51
C ILE A 159 -11.31 14.51 3.90
N VAL A 160 -10.70 15.14 2.90
CA VAL A 160 -9.76 16.22 3.13
C VAL A 160 -10.52 17.53 3.18
N SER A 161 -10.37 18.25 4.28
CA SER A 161 -11.06 19.52 4.49
C SER A 161 -10.22 20.71 4.07
#